data_d8723764f2b7a3b2ec499dc234756ec0
#
_entry.id   d8723764f2b7a3b2ec499dc234756ec0
#
_cell.length_a   1.000
_cell.length_b   1.000
_cell.length_c   1.000
_cell.angle_alpha   90.00
_cell.angle_beta   90.00
_cell.angle_gamma   90.00
#
_symmetry.space_group_name_H-M   'P 1'
#
loop_
_entity.id
_entity.type
_entity.pdbx_description
1 polymer ?
#
loop_
_entity_poly.entity_id
_entity_poly.type
_entity_poly.pdbx_seq_one_letter_code
_entity_poly.pdbx_strand_id
1 'polypeptide(L)'
;RDVERSRGLGDVYKRQNYNSAVATFCNNIANDLPIQVNDPSVELELLYIDDLVDEMIHALKGEEHHCEFEGLDVQPKADGRYCYCPVTHKVTLGEIVGLLHQFAEMPKTLMIPEIPADSFAKRLYSTFLSYLPKEKAIFDLKMNVDQRGSFTELVHTLNCGQVSINISKPGVTKGEHWHNTKWEQFIVVSGHGLIQLRKEGTDEVLNYEVSGEKIQSVIMLPGYTHNIINLSDTEELVTVMYCNEIFNPNKPDTYFDKVEK
;
A
#
# COMPACT_ATOMS: atom_id res chain seq x y z
N ARG A 1 -4.26 9.87 35.63
CA ARG A 1 -5.14 10.15 34.47
C ARG A 1 -4.46 10.97 33.38
N ASP A 2 -3.33 11.62 33.66
CA ASP A 2 -2.68 12.57 32.75
C ASP A 2 -1.46 11.99 32.03
N VAL A 3 -1.33 10.70 32.03
CA VAL A 3 -0.06 10.07 31.73
C VAL A 3 0.11 9.71 30.24
N GLU A 4 -0.93 9.69 29.43
CA GLU A 4 -0.83 9.34 28.01
C GLU A 4 -0.62 10.52 27.06
N ARG A 5 -0.83 11.74 27.53
CA ARG A 5 -0.73 12.95 26.69
C ARG A 5 0.71 13.40 26.37
N SER A 6 1.72 12.92 27.09
CA SER A 6 3.10 13.37 26.94
C SER A 6 4.09 12.30 26.43
N ARG A 7 3.60 11.20 25.87
CA ARG A 7 4.41 9.99 25.70
C ARG A 7 5.06 9.78 24.33
N GLY A 8 4.75 10.57 23.33
CA GLY A 8 5.46 10.53 22.07
C GLY A 8 6.97 10.76 22.19
N LEU A 9 7.39 11.53 23.19
CA LEU A 9 8.81 11.77 23.48
C LEU A 9 9.54 10.58 24.13
N GLY A 10 8.80 9.72 24.87
CA GLY A 10 9.38 8.53 25.51
C GLY A 10 9.71 7.42 24.51
N ASP A 11 8.93 7.28 23.45
CA ASP A 11 9.07 6.20 22.48
C ASP A 11 10.26 6.38 21.54
N VAL A 12 10.63 7.62 21.22
CA VAL A 12 11.84 7.93 20.44
C VAL A 12 13.11 7.43 21.14
N TYR A 13 13.12 7.45 22.47
CA TYR A 13 14.34 7.13 23.21
C TYR A 13 14.57 5.65 23.48
N LYS A 14 13.57 4.78 23.47
CA LYS A 14 13.76 3.43 24.00
C LYS A 14 13.07 2.26 23.31
N ARG A 15 12.26 2.35 22.30
CA ARG A 15 11.52 1.18 21.81
C ARG A 15 10.91 0.35 22.96
N GLN A 16 10.55 1.01 24.07
CA GLN A 16 9.95 0.35 25.23
C GLN A 16 8.44 0.44 25.11
N ASN A 17 7.80 -0.71 25.03
CA ASN A 17 6.35 -0.87 25.06
C ASN A 17 5.76 -0.62 26.46
N TYR A 18 6.54 -0.09 27.41
CA TYR A 18 6.11 0.13 28.77
C TYR A 18 5.29 1.40 28.89
N ASN A 19 4.09 1.29 29.48
CA ASN A 19 3.15 2.37 29.77
C ASN A 19 2.54 3.12 28.57
N SER A 20 2.54 2.57 27.35
CA SER A 20 1.82 3.10 26.20
C SER A 20 1.00 2.00 25.54
N ALA A 21 -0.32 2.20 25.39
CA ALA A 21 -1.19 1.25 24.70
C ALA A 21 -0.75 1.08 23.24
N VAL A 22 -0.50 2.18 22.51
CA VAL A 22 -0.06 2.16 21.11
C VAL A 22 1.27 1.43 20.96
N ALA A 23 2.28 1.78 21.78
CA ALA A 23 3.58 1.13 21.75
C ALA A 23 3.49 -0.37 22.07
N THR A 24 2.68 -0.75 23.06
CA THR A 24 2.45 -2.15 23.42
C THR A 24 1.79 -2.91 22.26
N PHE A 25 0.75 -2.35 21.64
CA PHE A 25 0.07 -3.00 20.52
C PHE A 25 0.99 -3.10 19.29
N CYS A 26 1.71 -2.03 18.94
CA CYS A 26 2.70 -2.08 17.84
C CYS A 26 3.75 -3.16 18.08
N ASN A 27 4.37 -3.18 19.26
CA ASN A 27 5.37 -4.20 19.60
C ASN A 27 4.79 -5.61 19.55
N ASN A 28 3.65 -5.84 20.19
CA ASN A 28 3.10 -7.18 20.30
C ASN A 28 2.64 -7.71 18.94
N ILE A 29 1.91 -6.92 18.14
CA ILE A 29 1.45 -7.35 16.81
C ILE A 29 2.64 -7.54 15.87
N ALA A 30 3.65 -6.65 15.88
CA ALA A 30 4.85 -6.81 15.07
C ALA A 30 5.65 -8.09 15.39
N ASN A 31 5.57 -8.56 16.65
CA ASN A 31 6.28 -9.76 17.13
C ASN A 31 5.38 -10.98 17.31
N ASP A 32 4.18 -11.00 16.73
CA ASP A 32 3.18 -12.07 16.84
C ASP A 32 2.82 -12.44 18.31
N LEU A 33 2.90 -11.47 19.20
CA LEU A 33 2.51 -11.64 20.60
C LEU A 33 1.04 -11.28 20.79
N PRO A 34 0.36 -11.90 21.76
CA PRO A 34 -1.02 -11.60 22.03
C PRO A 34 -1.20 -10.18 22.58
N ILE A 35 -2.33 -9.56 22.21
CA ILE A 35 -2.79 -8.31 22.76
C ILE A 35 -4.10 -8.53 23.53
N GLN A 36 -4.35 -7.69 24.52
CA GLN A 36 -5.60 -7.67 25.26
C GLN A 36 -6.21 -6.28 25.18
N VAL A 37 -7.43 -6.20 24.68
CA VAL A 37 -8.25 -4.99 24.66
C VAL A 37 -9.51 -5.27 25.48
N ASN A 38 -9.62 -4.63 26.63
CA ASN A 38 -10.76 -4.87 27.52
C ASN A 38 -12.04 -4.22 27.00
N ASP A 39 -11.93 -3.02 26.42
CA ASP A 39 -13.03 -2.29 25.82
C ASP A 39 -12.53 -1.59 24.54
N PRO A 40 -12.87 -2.10 23.35
CA PRO A 40 -12.45 -1.51 22.08
C PRO A 40 -13.08 -0.15 21.80
N SER A 41 -14.14 0.25 22.51
CA SER A 41 -14.81 1.54 22.30
C SER A 41 -14.15 2.71 23.04
N VAL A 42 -13.18 2.43 23.90
CA VAL A 42 -12.43 3.49 24.62
C VAL A 42 -11.69 4.35 23.61
N GLU A 43 -12.05 5.65 23.61
CA GLU A 43 -11.40 6.67 22.79
C GLU A 43 -10.14 7.22 23.49
N LEU A 44 -9.08 7.34 22.72
CA LEU A 44 -7.83 7.99 23.10
C LEU A 44 -7.64 9.25 22.26
N GLU A 45 -7.14 10.31 22.87
CA GLU A 45 -6.62 11.47 22.15
C GLU A 45 -5.10 11.36 22.09
N LEU A 46 -4.58 11.16 20.88
CA LEU A 46 -3.18 10.87 20.63
C LEU A 46 -2.49 12.03 19.93
N LEU A 47 -1.24 12.28 20.32
CA LEU A 47 -0.37 13.28 19.75
C LEU A 47 0.84 12.57 19.11
N TYR A 48 1.10 12.86 17.84
CA TYR A 48 2.27 12.34 17.16
C TYR A 48 3.51 13.19 17.48
N ILE A 49 4.67 12.54 17.58
CA ILE A 49 5.90 13.20 18.06
C ILE A 49 6.35 14.36 17.18
N ASP A 50 6.24 14.23 15.85
CA ASP A 50 6.67 15.29 14.94
C ASP A 50 5.77 16.52 15.07
N ASP A 51 4.45 16.32 15.22
CA ASP A 51 3.51 17.43 15.45
C ASP A 51 3.82 18.19 16.77
N LEU A 52 4.29 17.46 17.80
CA LEU A 52 4.75 18.08 19.05
C LEU A 52 6.07 18.82 18.87
N VAL A 53 7.02 18.25 18.15
CA VAL A 53 8.32 18.89 17.86
C VAL A 53 8.12 20.19 17.05
N ASP A 54 7.23 20.16 16.07
CA ASP A 54 6.89 21.34 15.27
C ASP A 54 6.32 22.45 16.16
N GLU A 55 5.43 22.13 17.09
CA GLU A 55 4.89 23.11 18.03
C GLU A 55 5.96 23.64 18.99
N MET A 56 6.90 22.80 19.43
CA MET A 56 8.04 23.25 20.21
C MET A 56 8.95 24.22 19.43
N ILE A 57 9.12 23.98 18.11
CA ILE A 57 9.87 24.88 17.23
C ILE A 57 9.11 26.20 17.07
N HIS A 58 7.77 26.18 16.92
CA HIS A 58 6.95 27.38 16.90
C HIS A 58 7.13 28.18 18.18
N ALA A 59 7.10 27.53 19.34
CA ALA A 59 7.31 28.19 20.63
C ALA A 59 8.70 28.86 20.75
N LEU A 60 9.74 28.24 20.19
CA LEU A 60 11.07 28.87 20.14
C LEU A 60 11.13 30.15 19.28
N LYS A 61 10.19 30.30 18.34
CA LYS A 61 10.06 31.48 17.45
C LYS A 61 9.06 32.50 17.98
N GLY A 62 8.30 32.17 19.06
CA GLY A 62 7.20 32.98 19.55
C GLY A 62 5.95 32.91 18.68
N GLU A 63 5.76 31.77 18.00
CA GLU A 63 4.65 31.47 17.06
C GLU A 63 3.77 30.32 17.59
N GLU A 64 3.88 29.99 18.89
CA GLU A 64 3.15 28.91 19.52
C GLU A 64 1.63 29.14 19.54
N HIS A 65 0.88 28.05 19.53
CA HIS A 65 -0.56 28.09 19.66
C HIS A 65 -0.98 28.20 21.12
N HIS A 66 -1.88 29.14 21.42
CA HIS A 66 -2.38 29.39 22.75
C HIS A 66 -3.82 28.90 22.94
N CYS A 67 -4.14 28.55 24.19
CA CYS A 67 -5.48 28.14 24.58
C CYS A 67 -5.84 28.55 26.02
N GLU A 68 -7.11 28.45 26.32
CA GLU A 68 -7.68 28.35 27.66
C GLU A 68 -8.39 27.01 27.81
N PHE A 69 -8.77 26.66 29.02
CA PHE A 69 -9.56 25.47 29.31
C PHE A 69 -10.96 25.86 29.81
N GLU A 70 -11.97 25.20 29.23
CA GLU A 70 -13.33 25.20 29.76
C GLU A 70 -13.62 23.78 30.28
N GLY A 71 -13.62 23.66 31.65
CA GLY A 71 -13.60 22.34 32.26
C GLY A 71 -12.33 21.54 31.91
N LEU A 72 -12.47 20.47 31.08
CA LEU A 72 -11.36 19.67 30.58
C LEU A 72 -11.08 19.92 29.08
N ASP A 73 -11.92 20.73 28.43
CA ASP A 73 -11.81 20.97 26.99
C ASP A 73 -10.83 22.11 26.70
N VAL A 74 -9.99 21.88 25.65
CA VAL A 74 -9.07 22.88 25.14
C VAL A 74 -9.86 23.86 24.27
N GLN A 75 -9.80 25.14 24.62
CA GLN A 75 -10.42 26.24 23.87
C GLN A 75 -9.32 27.08 23.21
N PRO A 76 -9.10 26.97 21.89
CA PRO A 76 -8.12 27.77 21.16
C PRO A 76 -8.39 29.28 21.40
N LYS A 77 -7.34 30.01 21.77
CA LYS A 77 -7.45 31.46 22.09
C LYS A 77 -6.09 32.12 21.94
N ALA A 78 -5.96 33.09 21.02
CA ALA A 78 -4.68 33.70 20.66
C ALA A 78 -3.95 34.37 21.87
N ASP A 79 -4.71 34.87 22.86
CA ASP A 79 -4.19 35.45 24.11
C ASP A 79 -4.36 34.52 25.32
N GLY A 80 -4.53 33.21 25.07
CA GLY A 80 -4.68 32.19 26.12
C GLY A 80 -3.42 32.02 26.96
N ARG A 81 -3.60 31.58 28.21
CA ARG A 81 -2.50 31.40 29.17
C ARG A 81 -1.67 30.15 28.92
N TYR A 82 -2.19 29.20 28.16
CA TYR A 82 -1.57 27.89 27.98
C TYR A 82 -1.17 27.68 26.52
N CYS A 83 -0.04 27.03 26.28
CA CYS A 83 0.34 26.52 24.98
C CYS A 83 -0.24 25.13 24.78
N TYR A 84 -0.60 24.78 23.54
CA TYR A 84 -1.09 23.46 23.20
C TYR A 84 -0.67 23.08 21.79
N CYS A 85 -0.60 21.78 21.51
CA CYS A 85 -0.42 21.28 20.15
C CYS A 85 -1.80 21.13 19.48
N PRO A 86 -2.06 21.84 18.36
CA PRO A 86 -3.37 21.84 17.72
C PRO A 86 -3.67 20.56 16.94
N VAL A 87 -2.65 19.76 16.63
CA VAL A 87 -2.79 18.53 15.85
C VAL A 87 -2.85 17.33 16.77
N THR A 88 -4.06 16.83 17.04
CA THR A 88 -4.29 15.58 17.79
C THR A 88 -5.22 14.67 17.01
N HIS A 89 -5.22 13.38 17.36
CA HIS A 89 -6.07 12.36 16.76
C HIS A 89 -6.92 11.67 17.82
N LYS A 90 -8.24 11.77 17.69
CA LYS A 90 -9.20 11.02 18.51
C LYS A 90 -9.52 9.71 17.82
N VAL A 91 -9.18 8.61 18.45
CA VAL A 91 -9.33 7.26 17.89
C VAL A 91 -9.66 6.26 19.00
N THR A 92 -10.42 5.24 18.67
CA THR A 92 -10.73 4.16 19.61
C THR A 92 -9.62 3.10 19.64
N LEU A 93 -9.53 2.35 20.74
CA LEU A 93 -8.62 1.21 20.85
C LEU A 93 -8.90 0.17 19.76
N GLY A 94 -10.18 -0.03 19.39
CA GLY A 94 -10.59 -0.94 18.33
C GLY A 94 -10.07 -0.52 16.96
N GLU A 95 -10.14 0.78 16.62
CA GLU A 95 -9.58 1.32 15.37
C GLU A 95 -8.07 1.15 15.30
N ILE A 96 -7.35 1.43 16.38
CA ILE A 96 -5.90 1.25 16.46
C ILE A 96 -5.54 -0.21 16.16
N VAL A 97 -6.18 -1.16 16.85
CA VAL A 97 -5.90 -2.58 16.71
C VAL A 97 -6.28 -3.09 15.33
N GLY A 98 -7.43 -2.64 14.79
CA GLY A 98 -7.87 -2.98 13.44
C GLY A 98 -6.85 -2.57 12.36
N LEU A 99 -6.34 -1.33 12.45
CA LEU A 99 -5.29 -0.83 11.55
C LEU A 99 -3.99 -1.63 11.68
N LEU A 100 -3.53 -1.91 12.91
CA LEU A 100 -2.30 -2.65 13.15
C LEU A 100 -2.36 -4.08 12.60
N HIS A 101 -3.51 -4.75 12.70
CA HIS A 101 -3.70 -6.06 12.06
C HIS A 101 -3.66 -5.96 10.54
N GLN A 102 -4.29 -4.95 9.93
CA GLN A 102 -4.19 -4.74 8.48
C GLN A 102 -2.72 -4.54 8.05
N PHE A 103 -1.94 -3.77 8.81
CA PHE A 103 -0.52 -3.55 8.53
C PHE A 103 0.29 -4.85 8.63
N ALA A 104 0.04 -5.66 9.65
CA ALA A 104 0.74 -6.94 9.85
C ALA A 104 0.39 -8.00 8.81
N GLU A 105 -0.82 -7.96 8.24
CA GLU A 105 -1.27 -8.90 7.21
C GLU A 105 -0.80 -8.53 5.78
N MET A 106 -0.26 -7.33 5.55
CA MET A 106 0.18 -6.87 4.22
C MET A 106 1.12 -7.87 3.53
N PRO A 107 2.14 -8.46 4.16
CA PRO A 107 3.02 -9.41 3.49
C PRO A 107 2.33 -10.68 2.98
N LYS A 108 1.19 -11.06 3.59
CA LYS A 108 0.42 -12.24 3.19
C LYS A 108 -0.64 -11.92 2.14
N THR A 109 -1.27 -10.77 2.25
CA THR A 109 -2.37 -10.34 1.38
C THR A 109 -1.89 -9.52 0.19
N LEU A 110 -0.67 -9.00 0.25
CA LEU A 110 -0.08 -7.99 -0.64
C LEU A 110 -0.89 -6.68 -0.67
N MET A 111 -1.88 -6.53 0.22
CA MET A 111 -2.77 -5.38 0.27
C MET A 111 -2.05 -4.19 0.92
N ILE A 112 -1.77 -3.16 0.13
CA ILE A 112 -1.23 -1.91 0.67
C ILE A 112 -2.30 -1.24 1.54
N PRO A 113 -1.97 -0.92 2.81
CA PRO A 113 -2.90 -0.24 3.68
C PRO A 113 -3.26 1.17 3.16
N GLU A 114 -4.48 1.62 3.39
CA GLU A 114 -4.86 3.00 3.13
C GLU A 114 -4.26 3.92 4.20
N ILE A 115 -3.26 4.70 3.80
CA ILE A 115 -2.51 5.62 4.66
C ILE A 115 -2.47 7.02 4.04
N PRO A 116 -3.61 7.73 3.95
CA PRO A 116 -3.65 9.08 3.36
C PRO A 116 -2.64 10.02 4.03
N ALA A 117 -2.16 11.01 3.29
CA ALA A 117 -1.30 12.04 3.84
C ALA A 117 -1.96 12.69 5.06
N ASP A 118 -1.18 12.98 6.09
CA ASP A 118 -1.60 13.60 7.35
C ASP A 118 -2.65 12.84 8.18
N SER A 119 -2.97 11.59 7.80
CA SER A 119 -3.89 10.74 8.54
C SER A 119 -3.24 10.11 9.79
N PHE A 120 -4.09 9.77 10.76
CA PHE A 120 -3.68 8.93 11.90
C PHE A 120 -3.09 7.59 11.44
N ALA A 121 -3.70 6.97 10.42
CA ALA A 121 -3.23 5.69 9.87
C ALA A 121 -1.78 5.76 9.37
N LYS A 122 -1.38 6.86 8.70
CA LYS A 122 0.01 7.06 8.25
C LYS A 122 0.98 7.17 9.42
N ARG A 123 0.63 7.93 10.45
CA ARG A 123 1.45 8.09 11.66
C ARG A 123 1.56 6.77 12.43
N LEU A 124 0.45 6.06 12.57
CA LEU A 124 0.42 4.74 13.21
C LEU A 124 1.25 3.72 12.42
N TYR A 125 1.17 3.73 11.09
CA TYR A 125 1.95 2.82 10.25
C TYR A 125 3.46 3.06 10.39
N SER A 126 3.90 4.32 10.38
CA SER A 126 5.31 4.68 10.63
C SER A 126 5.77 4.19 12.01
N THR A 127 4.92 4.36 13.03
CA THR A 127 5.18 3.86 14.37
C THR A 127 5.28 2.33 14.39
N PHE A 128 4.33 1.62 13.78
CA PHE A 128 4.32 0.16 13.69
C PHE A 128 5.60 -0.38 13.01
N LEU A 129 6.01 0.21 11.88
CA LEU A 129 7.22 -0.19 11.17
C LEU A 129 8.48 -0.02 12.03
N SER A 130 8.51 0.94 12.97
CA SER A 130 9.64 1.10 13.90
C SER A 130 9.77 -0.05 14.90
N TYR A 131 8.72 -0.82 15.12
CA TYR A 131 8.70 -2.02 15.95
C TYR A 131 8.89 -3.31 15.16
N LEU A 132 8.85 -3.25 13.82
CA LEU A 132 8.96 -4.44 12.99
C LEU A 132 10.35 -5.08 13.16
N PRO A 133 10.42 -6.39 13.50
CA PRO A 133 11.68 -7.13 13.51
C PRO A 133 12.35 -7.07 12.12
N LYS A 134 13.67 -6.96 12.09
CA LYS A 134 14.43 -6.84 10.83
C LYS A 134 14.21 -8.04 9.90
N GLU A 135 14.00 -9.19 10.48
CA GLU A 135 13.73 -10.45 9.77
C GLU A 135 12.38 -10.43 9.05
N LYS A 136 11.43 -9.60 9.52
CA LYS A 136 10.12 -9.41 8.87
C LYS A 136 10.10 -8.30 7.81
N ALA A 137 11.22 -7.61 7.62
CA ALA A 137 11.36 -6.61 6.56
C ALA A 137 11.53 -7.23 5.16
N ILE A 138 11.78 -8.54 5.10
CA ILE A 138 11.84 -9.33 3.86
C ILE A 138 10.80 -10.45 3.92
N PHE A 139 10.10 -10.66 2.83
CA PHE A 139 9.16 -11.77 2.66
C PHE A 139 9.13 -12.22 1.20
N ASP A 140 8.86 -13.51 0.99
CA ASP A 140 8.81 -14.09 -0.33
C ASP A 140 7.48 -13.80 -1.02
N LEU A 141 7.53 -13.46 -2.30
CA LEU A 141 6.36 -13.38 -3.17
C LEU A 141 6.11 -14.74 -3.82
N LYS A 142 4.85 -15.11 -3.94
CA LYS A 142 4.46 -16.34 -4.61
C LYS A 142 4.66 -16.22 -6.12
N MET A 143 5.68 -16.89 -6.64
CA MET A 143 5.90 -17.00 -8.09
C MET A 143 5.06 -18.16 -8.64
N ASN A 144 4.18 -17.86 -9.59
CA ASN A 144 3.47 -18.88 -10.37
C ASN A 144 4.31 -19.19 -11.62
N VAL A 145 5.05 -20.31 -11.57
CA VAL A 145 6.03 -20.68 -12.60
C VAL A 145 5.47 -21.83 -13.45
N ASP A 146 5.60 -21.72 -14.79
CA ASP A 146 5.31 -22.77 -15.75
C ASP A 146 6.38 -22.83 -16.87
N GLN A 147 6.14 -23.64 -17.92
CA GLN A 147 7.08 -23.76 -19.04
C GLN A 147 7.26 -22.46 -19.83
N ARG A 148 6.34 -21.51 -19.73
CA ARG A 148 6.34 -20.24 -20.45
C ARG A 148 7.10 -19.15 -19.71
N GLY A 149 7.42 -19.35 -18.42
CA GLY A 149 8.05 -18.36 -17.55
C GLY A 149 7.37 -18.25 -16.19
N SER A 150 7.20 -17.04 -15.68
CA SER A 150 6.55 -16.81 -14.38
C SER A 150 5.60 -15.63 -14.39
N PHE A 151 4.67 -15.66 -13.43
CA PHE A 151 3.79 -14.55 -13.09
C PHE A 151 3.78 -14.38 -11.58
N THR A 152 4.00 -13.14 -11.09
CA THR A 152 4.09 -12.84 -9.67
C THR A 152 3.32 -11.57 -9.37
N GLU A 153 2.37 -11.66 -8.47
CA GLU A 153 1.68 -10.50 -7.92
C GLU A 153 2.61 -9.78 -6.93
N LEU A 154 2.72 -8.46 -7.05
CA LEU A 154 3.63 -7.65 -6.23
C LEU A 154 2.88 -6.92 -5.13
N VAL A 155 1.81 -6.23 -5.49
CA VAL A 155 0.98 -5.45 -4.55
C VAL A 155 -0.47 -5.40 -5.02
N HIS A 156 -1.36 -5.33 -4.05
CA HIS A 156 -2.79 -5.06 -4.22
C HIS A 156 -3.16 -3.72 -3.58
N THR A 157 -4.16 -3.05 -4.12
CA THR A 157 -4.74 -1.85 -3.53
C THR A 157 -6.26 -1.98 -3.48
N LEU A 158 -6.89 -1.42 -2.46
CA LEU A 158 -8.36 -1.53 -2.29
C LEU A 158 -9.13 -0.91 -3.46
N ASN A 159 -8.67 0.22 -3.98
CA ASN A 159 -9.43 1.04 -4.93
C ASN A 159 -8.83 1.06 -6.33
N CYS A 160 -7.61 0.54 -6.51
CA CYS A 160 -6.86 0.68 -7.75
C CYS A 160 -6.35 -0.67 -8.32
N GLY A 161 -6.81 -1.82 -7.80
CA GLY A 161 -6.47 -3.12 -8.36
C GLY A 161 -5.10 -3.67 -7.93
N GLN A 162 -4.33 -4.24 -8.88
CA GLN A 162 -3.08 -4.93 -8.60
C GLN A 162 -1.95 -4.55 -9.56
N VAL A 163 -0.72 -4.68 -9.06
CA VAL A 163 0.50 -4.66 -9.87
C VAL A 163 1.16 -6.03 -9.82
N SER A 164 1.60 -6.51 -10.97
CA SER A 164 2.24 -7.82 -11.12
C SER A 164 3.48 -7.70 -12.00
N ILE A 165 4.33 -8.72 -11.95
CA ILE A 165 5.42 -8.90 -12.92
C ILE A 165 5.23 -10.20 -13.67
N ASN A 166 5.42 -10.14 -14.99
CA ASN A 166 5.39 -11.28 -15.87
C ASN A 166 6.77 -11.46 -16.54
N ILE A 167 7.33 -12.64 -16.42
CA ILE A 167 8.56 -13.02 -17.10
C ILE A 167 8.21 -14.07 -18.15
N SER A 168 8.47 -13.77 -19.43
CA SER A 168 8.23 -14.69 -20.56
C SER A 168 9.54 -15.18 -21.12
N LYS A 169 9.68 -16.50 -21.25
CA LYS A 169 10.83 -17.13 -21.89
C LYS A 169 10.94 -16.75 -23.38
N PRO A 170 12.10 -16.96 -24.02
CA PRO A 170 12.28 -16.71 -25.44
C PRO A 170 11.19 -17.33 -26.30
N GLY A 171 10.68 -16.59 -27.30
CA GLY A 171 9.68 -17.02 -28.27
C GLY A 171 8.27 -17.29 -27.72
N VAL A 172 8.03 -17.04 -26.42
CA VAL A 172 6.75 -17.35 -25.78
C VAL A 172 5.72 -16.25 -26.01
N THR A 173 4.50 -16.66 -26.36
CA THR A 173 3.29 -15.83 -26.37
C THR A 173 2.46 -16.09 -25.11
N LYS A 174 2.03 -15.02 -24.44
CA LYS A 174 1.09 -15.04 -23.32
C LYS A 174 -0.09 -14.10 -23.60
N GLY A 175 -1.22 -14.31 -22.89
CA GLY A 175 -2.47 -13.58 -23.13
C GLY A 175 -3.42 -14.44 -23.93
N GLU A 176 -3.82 -14.02 -25.13
CA GLU A 176 -4.84 -14.64 -25.97
C GLU A 176 -6.21 -14.62 -25.27
N HIS A 177 -6.59 -13.44 -24.78
CA HIS A 177 -7.88 -13.24 -24.13
C HIS A 177 -8.28 -11.77 -24.18
N TRP A 178 -9.55 -11.51 -23.89
CA TRP A 178 -10.10 -10.18 -23.75
C TRP A 178 -10.88 -10.02 -22.43
N HIS A 179 -11.14 -8.78 -22.06
CA HIS A 179 -11.87 -8.40 -20.87
C HIS A 179 -13.08 -7.53 -21.23
N ASN A 180 -14.14 -7.60 -20.40
CA ASN A 180 -15.33 -6.79 -20.60
C ASN A 180 -15.23 -5.41 -19.92
N THR A 181 -14.91 -5.39 -18.65
CA THR A 181 -14.76 -4.15 -17.84
C THR A 181 -13.38 -3.97 -17.26
N LYS A 182 -12.65 -5.06 -17.08
CA LYS A 182 -11.26 -5.03 -16.65
C LYS A 182 -10.37 -4.47 -17.75
N TRP A 183 -9.45 -3.59 -17.39
CA TRP A 183 -8.42 -3.14 -18.29
C TRP A 183 -7.04 -3.34 -17.67
N GLU A 184 -6.05 -3.51 -18.50
CA GLU A 184 -4.69 -3.77 -18.09
C GLU A 184 -3.73 -2.79 -18.77
N GLN A 185 -2.56 -2.63 -18.15
CA GLN A 185 -1.49 -1.79 -18.66
C GLN A 185 -0.19 -2.59 -18.61
N PHE A 186 0.45 -2.77 -19.75
CA PHE A 186 1.70 -3.51 -19.88
C PHE A 186 2.86 -2.56 -20.11
N ILE A 187 3.92 -2.73 -19.32
CA ILE A 187 5.13 -1.92 -19.36
C ILE A 187 6.31 -2.88 -19.44
N VAL A 188 6.92 -3.01 -20.62
CA VAL A 188 8.12 -3.82 -20.78
C VAL A 188 9.30 -3.08 -20.21
N VAL A 189 10.03 -3.72 -19.27
CA VAL A 189 11.16 -3.12 -18.54
C VAL A 189 12.50 -3.80 -18.88
N SER A 190 12.46 -5.00 -19.50
CA SER A 190 13.65 -5.70 -20.02
C SER A 190 13.26 -6.64 -21.15
N GLY A 191 14.15 -6.82 -22.10
CA GLY A 191 13.92 -7.65 -23.31
C GLY A 191 13.23 -6.89 -24.42
N HIS A 192 12.81 -7.63 -25.46
CA HIS A 192 12.19 -7.11 -26.67
C HIS A 192 10.93 -7.91 -27.00
N GLY A 193 9.80 -7.24 -27.14
CA GLY A 193 8.51 -7.90 -27.31
C GLY A 193 7.58 -7.20 -28.29
N LEU A 194 6.51 -7.91 -28.63
CA LEU A 194 5.40 -7.41 -29.43
C LEU A 194 4.11 -7.58 -28.63
N ILE A 195 3.37 -6.50 -28.48
CA ILE A 195 2.01 -6.52 -27.93
C ILE A 195 1.05 -6.35 -29.10
N GLN A 196 0.08 -7.25 -29.18
CA GLN A 196 -0.93 -7.24 -30.23
C GLN A 196 -2.33 -7.05 -29.60
N LEU A 197 -3.16 -6.24 -30.23
CA LEU A 197 -4.56 -6.04 -29.85
C LEU A 197 -5.45 -6.20 -31.08
N ARG A 198 -6.54 -6.95 -30.96
CA ARG A 198 -7.61 -7.07 -31.95
C ARG A 198 -8.95 -6.79 -31.29
N LYS A 199 -9.69 -5.81 -31.82
CA LYS A 199 -11.04 -5.53 -31.34
C LYS A 199 -11.97 -6.71 -31.61
N GLU A 200 -12.76 -7.11 -30.63
CA GLU A 200 -13.76 -8.16 -30.81
C GLU A 200 -14.72 -7.86 -31.96
N GLY A 201 -14.97 -8.89 -32.80
CA GLY A 201 -15.80 -8.77 -34.00
C GLY A 201 -15.11 -8.15 -35.22
N THR A 202 -13.79 -7.88 -35.15
CA THR A 202 -12.98 -7.38 -36.27
C THR A 202 -11.76 -8.25 -36.52
N ASP A 203 -11.13 -8.10 -37.72
CA ASP A 203 -9.90 -8.81 -38.09
C ASP A 203 -8.66 -7.90 -38.06
N GLU A 204 -8.82 -6.60 -37.77
CA GLU A 204 -7.72 -5.64 -37.69
C GLU A 204 -6.89 -5.89 -36.44
N VAL A 205 -5.59 -6.11 -36.57
CA VAL A 205 -4.62 -6.31 -35.52
C VAL A 205 -3.74 -5.08 -35.38
N LEU A 206 -3.76 -4.47 -34.19
CA LEU A 206 -2.84 -3.40 -33.81
C LEU A 206 -1.57 -4.03 -33.23
N ASN A 207 -0.42 -3.60 -33.71
CA ASN A 207 0.89 -4.13 -33.31
C ASN A 207 1.71 -3.03 -32.62
N TYR A 208 2.19 -3.29 -31.41
CA TYR A 208 3.06 -2.41 -30.64
C TYR A 208 4.35 -3.13 -30.28
N GLU A 209 5.43 -2.81 -31.01
CA GLU A 209 6.76 -3.30 -30.66
C GLU A 209 7.31 -2.50 -29.48
N VAL A 210 7.79 -3.18 -28.44
CA VAL A 210 8.17 -2.63 -27.15
C VAL A 210 9.48 -3.22 -26.66
N SER A 211 10.26 -2.44 -25.92
CA SER A 211 11.53 -2.93 -25.35
C SER A 211 11.86 -2.27 -24.02
N GLY A 212 12.77 -2.91 -23.27
CA GLY A 212 13.34 -2.34 -22.05
C GLY A 212 14.26 -1.13 -22.28
N GLU A 213 14.74 -0.90 -23.52
CA GLU A 213 15.58 0.26 -23.85
C GLU A 213 14.77 1.57 -23.91
N LYS A 214 13.48 1.45 -24.27
CA LYS A 214 12.54 2.56 -24.30
C LYS A 214 11.27 2.16 -23.57
N ILE A 215 11.18 2.53 -22.31
CA ILE A 215 10.02 2.20 -21.48
C ILE A 215 8.76 2.89 -22.01
N GLN A 216 7.81 2.10 -22.44
CA GLN A 216 6.51 2.53 -22.94
C GLN A 216 5.41 1.74 -22.25
N SER A 217 4.26 2.38 -22.12
CA SER A 217 3.05 1.77 -21.57
C SER A 217 2.05 1.51 -22.69
N VAL A 218 1.56 0.29 -22.77
CA VAL A 218 0.47 -0.08 -23.67
C VAL A 218 -0.75 -0.44 -22.84
N ILE A 219 -1.90 0.16 -23.15
CA ILE A 219 -3.17 -0.10 -22.47
C ILE A 219 -3.93 -1.19 -23.24
N MET A 220 -4.28 -2.28 -22.54
CA MET A 220 -5.16 -3.34 -23.02
C MET A 220 -6.61 -2.86 -22.84
N LEU A 221 -7.23 -2.50 -23.94
CA LEU A 221 -8.59 -1.93 -23.92
C LEU A 221 -9.65 -3.01 -23.67
N PRO A 222 -10.68 -2.73 -22.87
CA PRO A 222 -11.84 -3.63 -22.77
C PRO A 222 -12.46 -3.92 -24.15
N GLY A 223 -12.82 -5.19 -24.38
CA GLY A 223 -13.34 -5.64 -25.67
C GLY A 223 -12.29 -5.81 -26.76
N TYR A 224 -10.99 -5.79 -26.40
CA TYR A 224 -9.89 -6.14 -27.30
C TYR A 224 -9.20 -7.41 -26.81
N THR A 225 -9.18 -8.42 -27.65
CA THR A 225 -8.29 -9.57 -27.46
C THR A 225 -6.86 -9.10 -27.58
N HIS A 226 -6.02 -9.50 -26.64
CA HIS A 226 -4.63 -9.09 -26.60
C HIS A 226 -3.69 -10.23 -26.23
N ASN A 227 -2.44 -10.07 -26.65
CA ASN A 227 -1.34 -10.93 -26.27
C ASN A 227 -0.05 -10.13 -26.13
N ILE A 228 0.97 -10.77 -25.56
CA ILE A 228 2.35 -10.30 -25.58
C ILE A 228 3.28 -11.43 -25.98
N ILE A 229 4.16 -11.14 -26.94
CA ILE A 229 5.09 -12.09 -27.55
C ILE A 229 6.51 -11.66 -27.18
N ASN A 230 7.31 -12.58 -26.66
CA ASN A 230 8.74 -12.36 -26.55
C ASN A 230 9.40 -12.62 -27.92
N LEU A 231 9.95 -11.57 -28.53
CA LEU A 231 10.59 -11.64 -29.87
C LEU A 231 12.04 -12.13 -29.82
N SER A 232 12.65 -12.25 -28.63
CA SER A 232 14.01 -12.76 -28.48
C SER A 232 14.04 -14.29 -28.53
N ASP A 233 15.09 -14.83 -29.15
CA ASP A 233 15.37 -16.28 -29.14
C ASP A 233 16.21 -16.70 -27.90
N THR A 234 16.77 -15.74 -27.14
CA THR A 234 17.75 -16.02 -26.09
C THR A 234 17.46 -15.35 -24.78
N GLU A 235 16.75 -14.22 -24.78
CA GLU A 235 16.53 -13.39 -23.60
C GLU A 235 15.09 -13.45 -23.10
N GLU A 236 14.92 -13.31 -21.81
CA GLU A 236 13.59 -13.20 -21.19
C GLU A 236 13.00 -11.82 -21.43
N LEU A 237 11.68 -11.77 -21.57
CA LEU A 237 10.91 -10.53 -21.62
C LEU A 237 10.29 -10.28 -20.26
N VAL A 238 10.63 -9.15 -19.63
CA VAL A 238 10.13 -8.75 -18.32
C VAL A 238 9.12 -7.61 -18.48
N THR A 239 7.90 -7.88 -18.05
CA THR A 239 6.77 -6.95 -18.17
C THR A 239 6.19 -6.65 -16.79
N VAL A 240 6.13 -5.39 -16.41
CA VAL A 240 5.29 -4.93 -15.28
C VAL A 240 3.88 -4.75 -15.80
N MET A 241 2.92 -5.29 -15.07
CA MET A 241 1.51 -5.27 -15.42
C MET A 241 0.72 -4.60 -14.32
N TYR A 242 -0.14 -3.67 -14.70
CA TYR A 242 -1.16 -3.11 -13.82
C TYR A 242 -2.53 -3.57 -14.29
N CYS A 243 -3.41 -3.89 -13.35
CA CYS A 243 -4.81 -4.20 -13.60
C CYS A 243 -5.68 -3.38 -12.64
N ASN A 244 -6.76 -2.78 -13.15
CA ASN A 244 -7.65 -1.93 -12.36
C ASN A 244 -8.46 -2.66 -11.28
N GLU A 245 -8.43 -3.97 -11.27
CA GLU A 245 -9.09 -4.79 -10.25
C GLU A 245 -8.21 -6.00 -9.87
N ILE A 246 -8.38 -6.48 -8.64
CA ILE A 246 -7.71 -7.69 -8.16
C ILE A 246 -8.35 -8.91 -8.83
N PHE A 247 -7.54 -9.88 -9.24
CA PHE A 247 -8.04 -11.11 -9.85
C PHE A 247 -8.98 -11.87 -8.91
N ASN A 248 -10.19 -12.14 -9.40
CA ASN A 248 -11.18 -12.94 -8.68
C ASN A 248 -11.47 -14.22 -9.47
N PRO A 249 -11.05 -15.41 -8.98
CA PRO A 249 -11.27 -16.68 -9.69
C PRO A 249 -12.74 -17.05 -9.87
N ASN A 250 -13.64 -16.52 -9.02
CA ASN A 250 -15.09 -16.76 -9.12
C ASN A 250 -15.78 -15.83 -10.15
N LYS A 251 -15.12 -14.74 -10.53
CA LYS A 251 -15.59 -13.78 -11.53
C LYS A 251 -14.40 -13.19 -12.28
N PRO A 252 -13.74 -13.97 -13.14
CA PRO A 252 -12.42 -13.60 -13.68
C PRO A 252 -12.46 -12.48 -14.74
N ASP A 253 -13.62 -12.15 -15.30
CA ASP A 253 -13.78 -11.22 -16.44
C ASP A 253 -12.69 -11.41 -17.52
N THR A 254 -12.41 -12.67 -17.86
CA THR A 254 -11.35 -13.04 -18.80
C THR A 254 -11.90 -14.10 -19.76
N TYR A 255 -11.90 -13.78 -21.04
CA TYR A 255 -12.50 -14.59 -22.10
C TYR A 255 -11.42 -14.95 -23.12
N PHE A 256 -11.17 -16.24 -23.27
CA PHE A 256 -10.16 -16.71 -24.20
C PHE A 256 -10.59 -16.47 -25.66
N ASP A 257 -9.75 -15.82 -26.43
CA ASP A 257 -9.81 -15.75 -27.90
C ASP A 257 -8.39 -15.48 -28.45
N LYS A 258 -8.09 -15.88 -29.66
CA LYS A 258 -6.80 -15.62 -30.31
C LYS A 258 -6.79 -14.24 -30.96
N VAL A 259 -5.66 -13.54 -30.88
CA VAL A 259 -5.48 -12.28 -31.59
C VAL A 259 -5.42 -12.54 -33.10
N GLU A 260 -4.63 -13.51 -33.53
CA GLU A 260 -4.57 -13.97 -34.91
C GLU A 260 -5.48 -15.20 -35.05
N LYS A 261 -6.43 -15.12 -35.99
CA LYS A 261 -7.40 -16.20 -36.28
C LYS A 261 -6.94 -17.06 -37.41
#